data_1a36bafe61671d4deec45949b6dea110
#
_entry.id   1a36bafe61671d4deec45949b6dea110
#
_cell.length_a   1.000
_cell.length_b   1.000
_cell.length_c   1.000
_cell.angle_alpha   90.00
_cell.angle_beta   90.00
_cell.angle_gamma   90.00
#
_symmetry.space_group_name_H-M   'P 1'
#
loop_
_entity.id
_entity.type
_entity.pdbx_description
1 polymer ?
#
loop_
_entity_poly.entity_id
_entity_poly.type
_entity_poly.pdbx_seq_one_letter_code
_entity_poly.pdbx_strand_id
1 'polypeptide(L)'
;VIAAMRPDLEVILVESRKRRVDWLERAREGLALENCRVAGCRLEDVERIDAGTVSARAFAPLDRLLDLAGRFSTKTTDWVLPKGRSAAQEVQGLPKNRRKMFHVEQSRTDPDAGVVVGRGQWSAKP
;
A
#
# COMPACT_ATOMS: atom_id res chain seq x y z
N VAL A 1 -11.71 -3.32 6.11
CA VAL A 1 -12.46 -2.05 6.22
C VAL A 1 -12.70 -1.43 4.84
N ILE A 2 -11.66 -1.21 4.05
CA ILE A 2 -11.79 -0.57 2.72
C ILE A 2 -12.74 -1.37 1.82
N ALA A 3 -12.58 -2.68 1.75
CA ALA A 3 -13.44 -3.53 0.93
C ALA A 3 -14.91 -3.43 1.33
N ALA A 4 -15.19 -3.37 2.63
CA ALA A 4 -16.55 -3.23 3.13
C ALA A 4 -17.15 -1.85 2.81
N MET A 5 -16.34 -0.81 2.86
CA MET A 5 -16.77 0.57 2.58
C MET A 5 -16.88 0.88 1.08
N ARG A 6 -16.14 0.15 0.27
CA ARG A 6 -16.07 0.37 -1.19
C ARG A 6 -16.32 -0.95 -1.93
N PRO A 7 -17.57 -1.40 -1.97
CA PRO A 7 -17.91 -2.66 -2.65
C PRO A 7 -17.69 -2.62 -4.17
N ASP A 8 -17.50 -1.44 -4.73
CA ASP A 8 -17.17 -1.22 -6.15
C ASP A 8 -15.70 -1.53 -6.48
N LEU A 9 -14.82 -1.60 -5.47
CA LEU A 9 -13.40 -1.86 -5.66
C LEU A 9 -13.06 -3.33 -5.42
N GLU A 10 -12.20 -3.88 -6.26
CA GLU A 10 -11.54 -5.15 -5.97
C GLU A 10 -10.35 -4.88 -5.06
N VAL A 11 -10.36 -5.50 -3.89
CA VAL A 11 -9.31 -5.31 -2.88
C VAL A 11 -8.53 -6.60 -2.71
N ILE A 12 -7.21 -6.50 -2.86
CA ILE A 12 -6.30 -7.63 -2.67
C ILE A 12 -5.46 -7.34 -1.43
N LEU A 13 -5.59 -8.21 -0.43
CA LEU A 13 -4.82 -8.12 0.81
C LEU A 13 -3.61 -9.05 0.70
N VAL A 14 -2.42 -8.48 0.76
CA VAL A 14 -1.17 -9.26 0.68
C VAL A 14 -0.60 -9.41 2.08
N GLU A 15 -0.46 -10.64 2.52
CA GLU A 15 0.09 -10.97 3.84
C GLU A 15 0.81 -12.32 3.77
N SER A 16 2.01 -12.39 4.31
CA SER A 16 2.81 -13.62 4.27
C SER A 16 2.73 -14.45 5.56
N ARG A 17 2.32 -13.86 6.66
CA ARG A 17 2.26 -14.55 7.95
C ARG A 17 1.00 -15.38 8.07
N LYS A 18 1.17 -16.69 8.23
CA LYS A 18 0.06 -17.65 8.20
C LYS A 18 -1.08 -17.29 9.16
N ARG A 19 -0.80 -16.94 10.40
CA ARG A 19 -1.83 -16.58 11.37
C ARG A 19 -2.65 -15.37 10.94
N ARG A 20 -2.00 -14.38 10.35
CA ARG A 20 -2.68 -13.18 9.84
C ARG A 20 -3.50 -13.50 8.59
N VAL A 21 -2.97 -14.35 7.72
CA VAL A 21 -3.72 -14.84 6.55
C VAL A 21 -5.00 -15.53 6.99
N ASP A 22 -4.90 -16.45 7.95
CA ASP A 22 -6.05 -17.19 8.47
C ASP A 22 -7.08 -16.24 9.10
N TRP A 23 -6.62 -15.23 9.84
CA TRP A 23 -7.50 -14.22 10.43
C TRP A 23 -8.20 -13.39 9.36
N LEU A 24 -7.46 -12.94 8.34
CA LEU A 24 -8.01 -12.16 7.23
C LEU A 24 -9.06 -12.97 6.44
N GLU A 25 -8.80 -14.26 6.20
CA GLU A 25 -9.76 -15.14 5.54
C GLU A 25 -11.03 -15.29 6.36
N ARG A 26 -10.94 -15.46 7.68
CA ARG A 26 -12.09 -15.54 8.54
C ARG A 26 -12.88 -14.23 8.58
N ALA A 27 -12.18 -13.09 8.60
CA ALA A 27 -12.82 -11.78 8.57
C ALA A 27 -13.55 -11.56 7.24
N ARG A 28 -12.93 -11.93 6.12
CA ARG A 28 -13.52 -11.83 4.79
C ARG A 28 -14.79 -12.67 4.69
N GLU A 29 -14.75 -13.90 5.15
CA GLU A 29 -15.91 -14.81 5.15
C GLU A 29 -17.01 -14.31 6.09
N GLY A 30 -16.64 -13.91 7.31
CA GLY A 30 -17.59 -13.45 8.32
C GLY A 30 -18.32 -12.18 7.91
N LEU A 31 -17.68 -11.31 7.15
CA LEU A 31 -18.27 -10.07 6.62
C LEU A 31 -18.86 -10.25 5.21
N ALA A 32 -18.77 -11.45 4.66
CA ALA A 32 -19.26 -11.77 3.30
C ALA A 32 -18.73 -10.80 2.23
N LEU A 33 -17.43 -10.52 2.27
CA LEU A 33 -16.79 -9.57 1.33
C LEU A 33 -16.44 -10.27 0.02
N GLU A 34 -17.29 -10.12 -0.99
CA GLU A 34 -17.08 -10.72 -2.31
C GLU A 34 -16.02 -9.99 -3.14
N ASN A 35 -15.77 -8.71 -2.85
CA ASN A 35 -14.81 -7.86 -3.55
C ASN A 35 -13.41 -7.90 -2.94
N CYS A 36 -13.15 -8.83 -2.05
CA CYS A 36 -11.89 -8.91 -1.32
C CYS A 36 -11.32 -10.33 -1.44
N ARG A 37 -10.03 -10.43 -1.74
CA ARG A 37 -9.31 -11.69 -1.67
C ARG A 37 -8.00 -11.53 -0.92
N VAL A 38 -7.52 -12.60 -0.33
CA VAL A 38 -6.27 -12.61 0.44
C VAL A 38 -5.21 -13.36 -0.38
N ALA A 39 -4.10 -12.68 -0.66
CA ALA A 39 -2.92 -13.31 -1.23
C ALA A 39 -1.98 -13.67 -0.09
N GLY A 40 -2.02 -14.94 0.32
CA GLY A 40 -1.24 -15.46 1.45
C GLY A 40 0.19 -15.80 1.05
N CYS A 41 0.95 -14.81 0.61
CA CYS A 41 2.34 -14.98 0.18
C CYS A 41 3.11 -13.66 0.37
N ARG A 42 4.41 -13.72 0.11
CA ARG A 42 5.23 -12.52 0.12
C ARG A 42 4.85 -11.62 -1.06
N LEU A 43 5.05 -10.32 -0.90
CA LEU A 43 4.72 -9.35 -1.96
C LEU A 43 5.43 -9.68 -3.28
N GLU A 44 6.67 -10.15 -3.20
CA GLU A 44 7.48 -10.53 -4.37
C GLU A 44 6.88 -11.70 -5.16
N ASP A 45 6.06 -12.53 -4.49
CA ASP A 45 5.48 -13.74 -5.08
C ASP A 45 4.04 -13.53 -5.58
N VAL A 46 3.49 -12.33 -5.38
CA VAL A 46 2.16 -11.99 -5.89
C VAL A 46 2.21 -11.87 -7.41
N GLU A 47 1.23 -12.47 -8.09
CA GLU A 47 1.08 -12.33 -9.52
C GLU A 47 0.93 -10.85 -9.91
N ARG A 48 1.63 -10.43 -10.95
CA ARG A 48 1.61 -9.04 -11.38
C ARG A 48 0.23 -8.63 -11.87
N ILE A 49 -0.26 -7.53 -11.32
CA ILE A 49 -1.49 -6.87 -11.74
C ILE A 49 -1.23 -5.37 -11.84
N ASP A 50 -2.05 -4.66 -12.57
CA ASP A 50 -2.02 -3.20 -12.63
C ASP A 50 -2.93 -2.66 -11.52
N ALA A 51 -2.31 -2.11 -10.48
CA ALA A 51 -3.05 -1.59 -9.33
C ALA A 51 -3.50 -0.15 -9.56
N GLY A 52 -4.76 0.14 -9.31
CA GLY A 52 -5.27 1.51 -9.30
C GLY A 52 -4.79 2.28 -8.08
N THR A 53 -4.69 1.61 -6.95
CA THR A 53 -4.18 2.19 -5.70
C THR A 53 -3.33 1.17 -4.97
N VAL A 54 -2.19 1.61 -4.47
CA VAL A 54 -1.34 0.81 -3.58
C VAL A 54 -1.35 1.48 -2.21
N SER A 55 -1.66 0.69 -1.19
CA SER A 55 -1.66 1.16 0.19
C SER A 55 -0.95 0.14 1.08
N ALA A 56 -0.21 0.64 2.05
CA ALA A 56 0.47 -0.19 3.03
C ALA A 56 0.68 0.57 4.33
N ARG A 57 0.63 -0.15 5.42
CA ARG A 57 0.87 0.35 6.77
C ARG A 57 1.87 -0.56 7.46
N ALA A 58 2.89 0.03 8.11
CA ALA A 58 3.86 -0.73 8.90
C ALA A 58 4.49 -1.93 8.17
N PHE A 59 4.68 -1.80 6.85
CA PHE A 59 5.21 -2.89 6.02
C PHE A 59 6.74 -2.86 5.96
N ALA A 60 7.31 -1.72 5.56
CA ALA A 60 8.74 -1.56 5.33
C ALA A 60 9.05 -0.06 5.25
N PRO A 61 10.34 0.33 5.33
CA PRO A 61 10.74 1.69 4.96
C PRO A 61 10.25 2.05 3.57
N LEU A 62 9.96 3.33 3.35
CA LEU A 62 9.31 3.80 2.13
C LEU A 62 10.04 3.38 0.85
N ASP A 63 11.37 3.56 0.81
CA ASP A 63 12.17 3.21 -0.37
C ASP A 63 12.05 1.72 -0.72
N ARG A 64 12.12 0.85 0.27
CA ARG A 64 11.98 -0.59 0.09
C ARG A 64 10.58 -0.98 -0.33
N LEU A 65 9.56 -0.38 0.27
CA LEU A 65 8.18 -0.62 -0.12
C LEU A 65 7.94 -0.26 -1.58
N LEU A 66 8.42 0.91 -2.00
CA LEU A 66 8.27 1.38 -3.38
C LEU A 66 8.96 0.44 -4.36
N ASP A 67 10.15 -0.03 -4.03
CA ASP A 67 10.88 -0.96 -4.89
C ASP A 67 10.17 -2.31 -5.02
N LEU A 68 9.58 -2.80 -3.94
CA LEU A 68 8.84 -4.08 -3.96
C LEU A 68 7.48 -3.95 -4.64
N ALA A 69 6.78 -2.85 -4.42
CA ALA A 69 5.42 -2.66 -4.93
C ALA A 69 5.37 -1.97 -6.30
N GLY A 70 6.48 -1.40 -6.75
CA GLY A 70 6.53 -0.66 -8.01
C GLY A 70 6.07 -1.47 -9.22
N ARG A 71 6.27 -2.77 -9.20
CA ARG A 71 5.86 -3.68 -10.28
C ARG A 71 4.36 -3.71 -10.52
N PHE A 72 3.56 -3.27 -9.54
CA PHE A 72 2.10 -3.18 -9.65
C PHE A 72 1.64 -1.80 -10.09
N SER A 73 2.55 -0.83 -10.19
CA SER A 73 2.18 0.55 -10.48
C SER A 73 2.15 0.84 -11.97
N THR A 74 1.28 1.77 -12.32
CA THR A 74 1.17 2.36 -13.66
C THR A 74 1.27 3.88 -13.52
N LYS A 75 1.22 4.59 -14.64
CA LYS A 75 1.24 6.06 -14.64
C LYS A 75 0.08 6.68 -13.86
N THR A 76 -1.01 5.94 -13.66
CA THR A 76 -2.21 6.42 -12.98
C THR A 76 -2.43 5.78 -11.61
N THR A 77 -1.47 5.01 -11.12
CA THR A 77 -1.56 4.42 -9.78
C THR A 77 -1.47 5.49 -8.71
N ASP A 78 -2.41 5.48 -7.79
CA ASP A 78 -2.36 6.30 -6.58
C ASP A 78 -1.66 5.53 -5.46
N TRP A 79 -0.76 6.22 -4.76
CA TRP A 79 -0.06 5.69 -3.59
C TRP A 79 -0.63 6.38 -2.36
N VAL A 80 -1.09 5.59 -1.40
CA VAL A 80 -1.64 6.10 -0.13
C VAL A 80 -0.99 5.32 1.01
N LEU A 81 0.02 5.90 1.63
CA LEU A 81 0.90 5.19 2.55
C LEU A 81 0.96 5.88 3.91
N PRO A 82 0.14 5.42 4.88
CA PRO A 82 0.26 5.93 6.24
C PRO A 82 1.62 5.59 6.84
N LYS A 83 2.35 6.60 7.31
CA LYS A 83 3.75 6.46 7.77
C LYS A 83 4.00 6.98 9.18
N GLY A 84 3.00 7.45 9.87
CA GLY A 84 3.20 7.98 11.20
C GLY A 84 4.12 9.21 11.19
N ARG A 85 4.94 9.35 12.23
CA ARG A 85 5.80 10.52 12.43
C ARG A 85 6.95 10.62 11.43
N SER A 86 7.32 9.51 10.82
CA SER A 86 8.47 9.45 9.90
C SER A 86 8.13 9.85 8.47
N ALA A 87 6.88 10.19 8.17
CA ALA A 87 6.42 10.41 6.78
C ALA A 87 7.29 11.40 6.01
N ALA A 88 7.47 12.60 6.52
CA ALA A 88 8.26 13.64 5.83
C ALA A 88 9.73 13.23 5.66
N GLN A 89 10.30 12.64 6.69
CA GLN A 89 11.70 12.20 6.68
C GLN A 89 11.93 11.09 5.66
N GLU A 90 11.01 10.13 5.55
CA GLU A 90 11.11 9.06 4.58
C GLU A 90 11.01 9.57 3.14
N VAL A 91 10.13 10.53 2.88
CA VAL A 91 10.03 11.17 1.55
C VAL A 91 11.32 11.90 1.21
N GLN A 92 11.90 12.63 2.16
CA GLN A 92 13.18 13.32 1.94
C GLN A 92 14.34 12.36 1.65
N GLY A 93 14.26 11.12 2.12
CA GLY A 93 15.25 10.08 1.84
C GLY A 93 15.17 9.51 0.42
N LEU A 94 14.13 9.81 -0.34
CA LEU A 94 14.01 9.34 -1.72
C LEU A 94 14.92 10.12 -2.66
N PRO A 95 15.33 9.51 -3.81
CA PRO A 95 16.08 10.24 -4.84
C PRO A 95 15.35 11.52 -5.28
N LYS A 96 16.11 12.59 -5.48
CA LYS A 96 15.59 13.92 -5.78
C LYS A 96 14.58 13.96 -6.93
N ASN A 97 14.89 13.23 -8.01
CA ASN A 97 14.06 13.19 -9.21
C ASN A 97 12.76 12.39 -9.01
N ARG A 98 12.68 11.58 -7.96
CA ARG A 98 11.52 10.73 -7.68
C ARG A 98 10.64 11.24 -6.54
N ARG A 99 11.23 11.94 -5.57
CA ARG A 99 10.46 12.40 -4.41
C ARG A 99 9.39 13.43 -4.76
N LYS A 100 9.53 14.14 -5.87
CA LYS A 100 8.50 15.08 -6.35
C LYS A 100 7.19 14.40 -6.72
N MET A 101 7.19 13.07 -6.87
CA MET A 101 6.01 12.27 -7.11
C MET A 101 5.11 12.20 -5.87
N PHE A 102 5.68 12.49 -4.70
CA PHE A 102 5.02 12.32 -3.41
C PHE A 102 4.94 13.63 -2.64
N HIS A 103 3.90 13.73 -1.82
CA HIS A 103 3.78 14.74 -0.78
C HIS A 103 3.25 14.10 0.49
N VAL A 104 3.34 14.82 1.60
CA VAL A 104 2.83 14.33 2.89
C VAL A 104 1.59 15.12 3.27
N GLU A 105 0.52 14.39 3.57
CA GLU A 105 -0.69 14.97 4.13
C GLU A 105 -0.77 14.62 5.61
N GLN A 106 -1.27 15.54 6.40
CA GLN A 106 -1.45 15.33 7.83
C GLN A 106 -2.56 14.31 8.07
N SER A 107 -2.34 13.38 9.00
CA SER A 107 -3.39 12.47 9.45
C SER A 107 -4.51 13.24 10.13
N ARG A 108 -5.75 12.84 9.91
CA ARG A 108 -6.90 13.44 10.55
C ARG A 108 -7.10 12.96 11.99
N THR A 109 -6.52 11.82 12.32
CA THR A 109 -6.70 11.19 13.64
C THR A 109 -5.50 11.37 14.57
N ASP A 110 -4.36 11.78 14.02
CA ASP A 110 -3.13 12.01 14.80
C ASP A 110 -2.37 13.20 14.21
N PRO A 111 -2.28 14.34 14.95
CA PRO A 111 -1.60 15.52 14.43
C PRO A 111 -0.11 15.35 14.18
N ASP A 112 0.52 14.35 14.78
CA ASP A 112 1.94 14.08 14.60
C ASP A 112 2.21 13.05 13.49
N ALA A 113 1.19 12.47 12.91
CA ALA A 113 1.32 11.45 11.88
C ALA A 113 1.04 12.01 10.49
N GLY A 114 1.74 11.47 9.49
CA GLY A 114 1.54 11.84 8.10
C GLY A 114 1.19 10.66 7.23
N VAL A 115 0.52 10.95 6.13
CA VAL A 115 0.22 9.99 5.06
C VAL A 115 1.01 10.43 3.83
N VAL A 116 1.83 9.54 3.30
CA VAL A 116 2.55 9.78 2.05
C VAL A 116 1.58 9.51 0.90
N VAL A 117 1.36 10.50 0.06
CA VAL A 117 0.44 10.42 -1.08
C VAL A 117 1.21 10.73 -2.34
N GLY A 118 0.96 9.94 -3.38
CA GLY A 118 1.58 10.15 -4.68
C GLY A 118 0.78 9.55 -5.80
N ARG A 119 1.19 9.88 -7.02
CA ARG A 119 0.57 9.31 -8.22
C ARG A 119 1.65 9.07 -9.27
N GLY A 120 1.60 7.91 -9.88
CA GLY A 120 2.49 7.56 -10.96
C GLY A 120 3.15 6.21 -10.82
N GLN A 121 3.98 5.89 -11.80
CA GLN A 121 4.70 4.64 -11.85
C GLN A 121 6.03 4.75 -11.11
N TRP A 122 6.30 3.78 -10.26
CA TRP A 122 7.60 3.62 -9.62
C TRP A 122 8.33 2.43 -10.24
N SER A 123 9.52 2.68 -10.76
CA SER A 123 10.39 1.62 -11.25
C SER A 123 11.58 1.48 -10.30
N ALA A 124 11.84 0.27 -9.85
CA ALA A 124 13.05 -0.02 -9.07
C ALA A 124 14.27 0.34 -9.93
N LYS A 125 15.36 0.75 -9.29
CA LYS A 125 16.61 1.00 -10.00
C LYS A 125 17.10 -0.28 -10.66
N PRO A 126 17.57 -0.20 -11.90
CA PRO A 126 18.21 -1.35 -12.53
C PRO A 126 19.48 -1.78 -11.80
#